data_8c610b685314c7a9a3820e1134706dd6
#
_entry.id   8c610b685314c7a9a3820e1134706dd6
#
_cell.length_a   1.000
_cell.length_b   1.000
_cell.length_c   1.000
_cell.angle_alpha   90.00
_cell.angle_beta   90.00
_cell.angle_gamma   90.00
#
_symmetry.space_group_name_H-M   'P 1'
#
loop_
_entity.id
_entity.type
_entity.pdbx_description
1 polymer ?
#
loop_
_entity_poly.entity_id
_entity_poly.type
_entity_poly.pdbx_seq_one_letter_code
_entity_poly.pdbx_strand_id
1 'polypeptide(L)'
;MEVVEAKFPEDQKLAKSSDLVVTVRNAGKETIPNIAMTVTGLDRRVKDPDLADPIRPVFALNGVHVEIAGFPEAKDAAPRGCDTAYVNTWACGPLSAGQQKTFRWSVTAVHAGDFNVRWRVAAGLDGKAKAVAAGGGPAPRGSFSGTVSNEAPDVRVADDGKTIVNGTR
;
A
#
# COMPACT_ATOMS: atom_id res chain seq x y z
N MET A 1 -3.88 -18.41 -5.72
CA MET A 1 -3.60 -17.00 -6.00
C MET A 1 -2.15 -16.82 -6.40
N GLU A 2 -1.88 -15.85 -7.25
CA GLU A 2 -0.55 -15.49 -7.73
C GLU A 2 -0.31 -14.01 -7.46
N VAL A 3 0.91 -13.67 -7.04
CA VAL A 3 1.36 -12.28 -6.95
C VAL A 3 1.95 -11.90 -8.30
N VAL A 4 1.35 -10.94 -8.97
CA VAL A 4 1.79 -10.45 -10.29
C VAL A 4 2.84 -9.35 -10.13
N GLU A 5 2.62 -8.48 -9.15
CA GLU A 5 3.52 -7.37 -8.83
C GLU A 5 3.46 -7.10 -7.33
N ALA A 6 4.60 -6.76 -6.75
CA ALA A 6 4.68 -6.20 -5.41
C ALA A 6 5.85 -5.22 -5.39
N LYS A 7 5.57 -3.94 -5.12
CA LYS A 7 6.59 -2.88 -5.12
C LYS A 7 6.30 -1.82 -4.07
N PHE A 8 7.38 -1.34 -3.48
CA PHE A 8 7.43 -0.16 -2.62
C PHE A 8 8.89 0.35 -2.63
N PRO A 9 9.14 1.64 -2.84
CA PRO A 9 10.52 2.14 -2.89
C PRO A 9 11.29 1.87 -1.60
N GLU A 10 12.52 1.36 -1.72
CA GLU A 10 13.42 1.09 -0.60
C GLU A 10 14.03 2.38 -0.06
N ASP A 11 14.43 3.28 -0.98
CA ASP A 11 15.01 4.58 -0.65
C ASP A 11 13.95 5.66 -0.80
N GLN A 12 13.58 6.28 0.30
CA GLN A 12 12.59 7.34 0.35
C GLN A 12 13.17 8.60 0.99
N LYS A 13 12.54 9.73 0.74
CA LYS A 13 12.90 11.03 1.33
C LYS A 13 11.76 11.57 2.16
N LEU A 14 12.10 12.29 3.22
CA LEU A 14 11.13 12.98 4.06
C LEU A 14 10.24 13.91 3.21
N ALA A 15 8.94 13.98 3.55
CA ALA A 15 7.92 14.75 2.86
C ALA A 15 7.64 14.33 1.39
N LYS A 16 8.22 13.23 0.92
CA LYS A 16 7.92 12.69 -0.42
C LYS A 16 6.83 11.62 -0.35
N SER A 17 5.88 11.71 -1.28
CA SER A 17 4.86 10.67 -1.45
C SER A 17 5.38 9.53 -2.32
N SER A 18 4.95 8.33 -1.99
CA SER A 18 5.24 7.10 -2.73
C SER A 18 4.05 6.14 -2.67
N ASP A 19 4.02 5.18 -3.59
CA ASP A 19 2.97 4.18 -3.66
C ASP A 19 3.51 2.80 -3.30
N LEU A 20 2.86 2.14 -2.34
CA LEU A 20 2.96 0.71 -2.13
C LEU A 20 1.93 0.03 -3.03
N VAL A 21 2.36 -0.85 -3.90
CA VAL A 21 1.51 -1.54 -4.87
C VAL A 21 1.66 -3.04 -4.72
N VAL A 22 0.53 -3.74 -4.65
CA VAL A 22 0.47 -5.20 -4.72
C VAL A 22 -0.63 -5.62 -5.68
N THR A 23 -0.26 -6.33 -6.74
CA THR A 23 -1.20 -6.89 -7.72
C THR A 23 -1.26 -8.39 -7.54
N VAL A 24 -2.47 -8.91 -7.41
CA VAL A 24 -2.74 -10.34 -7.29
C VAL A 24 -3.69 -10.82 -8.36
N ARG A 25 -3.51 -12.06 -8.80
CA ARG A 25 -4.36 -12.75 -9.77
C ARG A 25 -4.98 -13.98 -9.12
N ASN A 26 -6.25 -14.21 -9.39
CA ASN A 26 -6.89 -15.48 -9.08
C ASN A 26 -6.47 -16.52 -10.14
N ALA A 27 -5.45 -17.30 -9.85
CA ALA A 27 -4.99 -18.39 -10.72
C ALA A 27 -5.80 -19.69 -10.56
N GLY A 28 -6.85 -19.68 -9.72
CA GLY A 28 -7.78 -20.79 -9.54
C GLY A 28 -8.88 -20.80 -10.61
N LYS A 29 -9.73 -21.84 -10.55
CA LYS A 29 -10.88 -21.99 -11.45
C LYS A 29 -12.17 -21.40 -10.88
N GLU A 30 -12.22 -21.15 -9.59
CA GLU A 30 -13.39 -20.65 -8.87
C GLU A 30 -13.22 -19.20 -8.47
N THR A 31 -14.34 -18.49 -8.33
CA THR A 31 -14.34 -17.12 -7.81
C THR A 31 -13.99 -17.12 -6.32
N ILE A 32 -13.06 -16.28 -5.93
CA ILE A 32 -12.78 -15.97 -4.53
C ILE A 32 -13.87 -15.00 -4.06
N PRO A 33 -14.69 -15.36 -3.06
CA PRO A 33 -15.86 -14.55 -2.70
C PRO A 33 -15.50 -13.16 -2.16
N ASN A 34 -14.40 -13.07 -1.42
CA ASN A 34 -13.98 -11.80 -0.82
C ASN A 34 -12.45 -11.78 -0.64
N ILE A 35 -11.76 -11.14 -1.56
CA ILE A 35 -10.32 -10.94 -1.42
C ILE A 35 -10.03 -9.85 -0.41
N ALA A 36 -9.13 -10.12 0.51
CA ALA A 36 -8.69 -9.15 1.50
C ALA A 36 -7.17 -9.00 1.51
N MET A 37 -6.71 -7.80 1.84
CA MET A 37 -5.30 -7.48 1.98
C MET A 37 -5.05 -6.88 3.37
N THR A 38 -4.13 -7.46 4.11
CA THR A 38 -3.61 -6.89 5.36
C THR A 38 -2.25 -6.28 5.08
N VAL A 39 -2.05 -5.02 5.47
CA VAL A 39 -0.74 -4.34 5.40
C VAL A 39 -0.42 -3.80 6.78
N THR A 40 0.72 -4.18 7.34
CA THR A 40 1.17 -3.75 8.66
C THR A 40 2.51 -3.04 8.57
N GLY A 41 2.73 -2.08 9.47
CA GLY A 41 3.97 -1.31 9.53
C GLY A 41 3.89 0.07 8.88
N LEU A 42 2.86 0.38 8.07
CA LEU A 42 2.60 1.74 7.60
C LEU A 42 2.23 2.68 8.75
N ASP A 43 1.52 2.15 9.74
CA ASP A 43 1.06 2.84 10.96
C ASP A 43 2.07 2.76 12.11
N ARG A 44 3.24 2.17 11.89
CA ARG A 44 4.28 2.06 12.93
C ARG A 44 4.68 3.44 13.42
N ARG A 45 4.50 3.68 14.70
CA ARG A 45 4.90 4.92 15.36
C ARG A 45 6.29 4.78 15.96
N VAL A 46 7.08 5.81 15.79
CA VAL A 46 8.44 5.91 16.33
C VAL A 46 8.48 7.03 17.36
N LYS A 47 9.18 6.81 18.44
CA LYS A 47 9.39 7.84 19.47
C LYS A 47 10.55 8.73 19.05
N ASP A 48 10.29 10.01 18.89
CA ASP A 48 11.27 11.04 18.66
C ASP A 48 11.22 12.02 19.84
N PRO A 49 12.22 12.00 20.77
CA PRO A 49 12.19 12.80 21.99
C PRO A 49 12.33 14.30 21.73
N ASP A 50 12.82 14.69 20.55
CA ASP A 50 13.10 16.10 20.22
C ASP A 50 11.87 16.82 19.64
N LEU A 51 10.75 16.10 19.47
CA LEU A 51 9.51 16.67 18.93
C LEU A 51 8.47 16.91 20.03
N ALA A 52 7.65 17.95 19.84
CA ALA A 52 6.53 18.28 20.73
C ALA A 52 5.48 17.13 20.81
N ASP A 53 5.26 16.40 19.72
CA ASP A 53 4.56 15.12 19.71
C ASP A 53 5.57 14.01 19.43
N PRO A 54 6.07 13.33 20.48
CA PRO A 54 7.18 12.40 20.35
C PRO A 54 6.80 11.06 19.70
N ILE A 55 5.51 10.81 19.45
CA ILE A 55 5.05 9.52 18.89
C ILE A 55 4.45 9.76 17.52
N ARG A 56 5.25 9.67 16.46
CA ARG A 56 4.82 9.88 15.07
C ARG A 56 4.90 8.63 14.23
N PRO A 57 3.99 8.46 13.24
CA PRO A 57 4.14 7.40 12.25
C PRO A 57 5.33 7.69 11.33
N VAL A 58 5.90 6.64 10.74
CA VAL A 58 6.90 6.81 9.66
C VAL A 58 6.23 7.30 8.39
N PHE A 59 5.02 6.82 8.14
CA PHE A 59 4.22 7.19 6.98
C PHE A 59 2.86 7.75 7.37
N ALA A 60 2.44 8.83 6.70
CA ALA A 60 1.06 9.28 6.67
C ALA A 60 0.37 8.62 5.47
N LEU A 61 -0.77 7.99 5.69
CA LEU A 61 -1.58 7.37 4.64
C LEU A 61 -2.41 8.46 3.94
N ASN A 62 -2.14 8.69 2.64
CA ASN A 62 -2.84 9.69 1.82
C ASN A 62 -4.13 9.09 1.23
N GLY A 63 -4.12 7.81 0.92
CA GLY A 63 -5.27 7.11 0.39
C GLY A 63 -4.99 5.66 0.07
N VAL A 64 -6.07 4.89 -0.07
CA VAL A 64 -6.04 3.49 -0.53
C VAL A 64 -6.88 3.40 -1.79
N HIS A 65 -6.28 2.92 -2.86
CA HIS A 65 -6.94 2.73 -4.15
C HIS A 65 -6.90 1.25 -4.53
N VAL A 66 -7.99 0.78 -5.13
CA VAL A 66 -8.04 -0.57 -5.70
C VAL A 66 -8.48 -0.48 -7.15
N GLU A 67 -7.63 -0.97 -8.03
CA GLU A 67 -7.91 -1.05 -9.46
C GLU A 67 -8.33 -2.47 -9.84
N ILE A 68 -9.39 -2.58 -10.62
CA ILE A 68 -9.86 -3.84 -11.18
C ILE A 68 -9.59 -3.79 -12.68
N ALA A 69 -8.81 -4.74 -13.20
CA ALA A 69 -8.53 -4.82 -14.63
C ALA A 69 -9.82 -4.93 -15.45
N GLY A 70 -9.98 -4.10 -16.48
CA GLY A 70 -11.17 -4.02 -17.30
C GLY A 70 -12.27 -3.07 -16.81
N PHE A 71 -12.06 -2.39 -15.67
CA PHE A 71 -12.97 -1.36 -15.14
C PHE A 71 -12.21 -0.07 -14.82
N PRO A 72 -11.81 0.72 -15.84
CA PRO A 72 -10.96 1.91 -15.64
C PRO A 72 -11.63 3.06 -14.88
N GLU A 73 -12.95 3.04 -14.72
CA GLU A 73 -13.71 4.14 -14.12
C GLU A 73 -13.78 4.13 -12.59
N ALA A 74 -13.11 3.18 -11.94
CA ALA A 74 -13.03 3.15 -10.47
C ALA A 74 -12.03 4.19 -9.90
N LYS A 75 -11.68 5.23 -10.68
CA LYS A 75 -10.58 6.16 -10.37
C LYS A 75 -10.80 7.07 -9.17
N ASP A 76 -12.02 7.33 -8.75
CA ASP A 76 -12.34 8.45 -7.84
C ASP A 76 -13.17 8.07 -6.61
N ALA A 77 -13.27 6.83 -6.25
CA ALA A 77 -13.94 6.46 -5.02
C ALA A 77 -12.95 5.85 -4.04
N ALA A 78 -13.06 6.22 -2.77
CA ALA A 78 -12.77 5.27 -1.70
C ALA A 78 -13.19 3.89 -2.22
N PRO A 79 -12.31 2.87 -2.19
CA PRO A 79 -12.42 1.73 -3.10
C PRO A 79 -13.84 1.20 -3.09
N ARG A 80 -14.59 1.46 -4.17
CA ARG A 80 -15.94 0.92 -4.32
C ARG A 80 -15.80 -0.58 -4.26
N GLY A 81 -16.27 -1.17 -3.14
CA GLY A 81 -16.14 -2.58 -2.85
C GLY A 81 -14.96 -3.00 -1.98
N CYS A 82 -14.20 -2.05 -1.40
CA CYS A 82 -13.26 -2.39 -0.34
C CYS A 82 -13.67 -1.69 0.96
N ASP A 83 -14.04 -2.48 1.95
CA ASP A 83 -14.34 -1.99 3.28
C ASP A 83 -13.15 -2.21 4.22
N THR A 84 -12.90 -1.26 5.10
CA THR A 84 -11.97 -1.47 6.22
C THR A 84 -12.63 -2.43 7.20
N ALA A 85 -12.24 -3.69 7.13
CA ALA A 85 -12.85 -4.73 7.95
C ALA A 85 -12.24 -4.82 9.34
N TYR A 86 -10.92 -4.60 9.43
CA TYR A 86 -10.12 -4.55 10.66
C TYR A 86 -9.02 -3.51 10.50
N VAL A 87 -8.35 -3.16 11.59
CA VAL A 87 -7.14 -2.33 11.55
C VAL A 87 -6.16 -2.93 10.53
N ASN A 88 -5.73 -2.12 9.58
CA ASN A 88 -4.78 -2.49 8.52
C ASN A 88 -5.24 -3.62 7.59
N THR A 89 -6.53 -3.90 7.50
CA THR A 89 -7.09 -4.93 6.61
C THR A 89 -8.24 -4.38 5.78
N TRP A 90 -8.14 -4.52 4.48
CA TRP A 90 -9.11 -4.07 3.48
C TRP A 90 -9.70 -5.27 2.74
N ALA A 91 -11.02 -5.40 2.78
CA ALA A 91 -11.78 -6.43 2.06
C ALA A 91 -12.37 -5.82 0.79
N CYS A 92 -12.16 -6.46 -0.34
CA CYS A 92 -12.41 -5.86 -1.65
C CYS A 92 -13.36 -6.67 -2.54
N GLY A 93 -14.23 -7.46 -1.93
CA GLY A 93 -15.24 -8.21 -2.66
C GLY A 93 -14.67 -9.32 -3.54
N PRO A 94 -15.45 -9.82 -4.51
CA PRO A 94 -15.09 -10.99 -5.28
C PRO A 94 -13.93 -10.75 -6.24
N LEU A 95 -13.17 -11.82 -6.50
CA LEU A 95 -12.15 -11.90 -7.54
C LEU A 95 -12.40 -13.16 -8.37
N SER A 96 -12.92 -12.99 -9.57
CA SER A 96 -13.24 -14.10 -10.48
C SER A 96 -12.01 -14.84 -10.96
N ALA A 97 -12.19 -16.07 -11.45
CA ALA A 97 -11.10 -16.86 -12.01
C ALA A 97 -10.38 -16.09 -13.13
N GLY A 98 -9.06 -16.07 -13.09
CA GLY A 98 -8.19 -15.35 -14.03
C GLY A 98 -8.13 -13.83 -13.84
N GLN A 99 -9.01 -13.24 -13.05
CA GLN A 99 -9.07 -11.80 -12.83
C GLN A 99 -7.90 -11.34 -11.96
N GLN A 100 -7.44 -10.10 -12.20
CA GLN A 100 -6.43 -9.41 -11.41
C GLN A 100 -7.06 -8.27 -10.60
N LYS A 101 -6.48 -7.99 -9.44
CA LYS A 101 -6.81 -6.84 -8.61
C LYS A 101 -5.53 -6.21 -8.07
N THR A 102 -5.39 -4.91 -8.29
CA THR A 102 -4.27 -4.10 -7.82
C THR A 102 -4.67 -3.29 -6.61
N PHE A 103 -3.95 -3.45 -5.52
CA PHE A 103 -4.08 -2.67 -4.30
C PHE A 103 -2.97 -1.62 -4.28
N ARG A 104 -3.34 -0.36 -4.03
CA ARG A 104 -2.41 0.76 -3.98
C ARG A 104 -2.64 1.56 -2.70
N TRP A 105 -1.59 1.76 -1.93
CA TRP A 105 -1.57 2.67 -0.79
C TRP A 105 -0.66 3.84 -1.14
N SER A 106 -1.23 5.02 -1.24
CA SER A 106 -0.45 6.25 -1.37
C SER A 106 -0.07 6.74 0.02
N VAL A 107 1.22 6.94 0.25
CA VAL A 107 1.76 7.34 1.55
C VAL A 107 2.75 8.48 1.39
N THR A 108 2.87 9.31 2.42
CA THR A 108 3.92 10.33 2.53
C THR A 108 4.84 9.97 3.70
N ALA A 109 6.14 9.93 3.45
CA ALA A 109 7.13 9.74 4.51
C ALA A 109 7.18 10.98 5.40
N VAL A 110 6.87 10.83 6.70
CA VAL A 110 6.79 11.94 7.66
C VAL A 110 7.77 11.81 8.82
N HIS A 111 8.53 10.71 8.87
CA HIS A 111 9.60 10.48 9.82
C HIS A 111 10.76 9.77 9.14
N ALA A 112 11.99 10.25 9.35
CA ALA A 112 13.21 9.62 8.86
C ALA A 112 13.56 8.36 9.67
N GLY A 113 14.22 7.40 9.03
CA GLY A 113 14.65 6.14 9.65
C GLY A 113 14.23 4.91 8.87
N ASP A 114 14.58 3.76 9.42
CA ASP A 114 14.30 2.48 8.77
C ASP A 114 12.84 2.09 8.91
N PHE A 115 12.30 1.46 7.85
CA PHE A 115 10.96 0.91 7.85
C PHE A 115 10.95 -0.57 7.44
N ASN A 116 9.92 -1.27 7.90
CA ASN A 116 9.56 -2.60 7.44
C ASN A 116 8.04 -2.70 7.36
N VAL A 117 7.54 -2.84 6.13
CA VAL A 117 6.11 -2.98 5.84
C VAL A 117 5.86 -4.41 5.39
N ARG A 118 4.86 -5.07 5.98
CA ARG A 118 4.50 -6.45 5.64
C ARG A 118 3.09 -6.48 5.08
N TRP A 119 2.88 -7.34 4.10
CA TRP A 119 1.56 -7.55 3.53
C TRP A 119 1.20 -9.03 3.44
N ARG A 120 -0.09 -9.31 3.45
CA ARG A 120 -0.64 -10.66 3.36
C ARG A 120 -1.99 -10.62 2.65
N VAL A 121 -2.22 -11.56 1.74
CA VAL A 121 -3.50 -11.75 1.06
C VAL A 121 -4.34 -12.80 1.79
N ALA A 122 -5.65 -12.58 1.87
CA ALA A 122 -6.63 -13.54 2.40
C ALA A 122 -7.79 -13.70 1.41
N ALA A 123 -8.46 -14.85 1.43
CA ALA A 123 -9.63 -15.14 0.58
C ALA A 123 -10.96 -14.85 1.29
N GLY A 124 -10.93 -14.33 2.49
CA GLY A 124 -12.07 -13.97 3.32
C GLY A 124 -11.60 -13.39 4.65
N LEU A 125 -12.55 -12.85 5.42
CA LEU A 125 -12.28 -12.21 6.71
C LEU A 125 -12.55 -13.13 7.89
N ASP A 126 -13.41 -14.13 7.70
CA ASP A 126 -13.88 -15.05 8.74
C ASP A 126 -12.96 -16.28 8.95
N GLY A 127 -11.86 -16.36 8.22
CA GLY A 127 -10.90 -17.47 8.27
C GLY A 127 -11.38 -18.78 7.66
N LYS A 128 -12.60 -18.85 7.14
CA LYS A 128 -13.16 -20.06 6.50
C LYS A 128 -12.57 -20.28 5.11
N ALA A 129 -12.48 -19.20 4.30
CA ALA A 129 -11.83 -19.25 3.01
C ALA A 129 -10.34 -18.95 3.16
N LYS A 130 -9.48 -19.90 2.77
CA LYS A 130 -8.03 -19.74 2.81
C LYS A 130 -7.49 -19.39 1.44
N ALA A 131 -6.73 -18.32 1.36
CA ALA A 131 -5.91 -18.05 0.19
C ALA A 131 -4.79 -19.08 0.12
N VAL A 132 -4.57 -19.63 -1.08
CA VAL A 132 -3.48 -20.57 -1.35
C VAL A 132 -2.67 -20.02 -2.51
N ALA A 133 -1.35 -20.08 -2.43
CA ALA A 133 -0.48 -19.70 -3.53
C ALA A 133 -0.73 -20.58 -4.78
N ALA A 134 -0.48 -20.06 -5.97
CA ALA A 134 -0.49 -20.86 -7.18
C ALA A 134 0.57 -21.98 -7.06
N GLY A 135 0.17 -23.22 -7.34
CA GLY A 135 1.05 -24.37 -7.13
C GLY A 135 1.03 -24.98 -5.72
N GLY A 136 0.17 -24.48 -4.83
CA GLY A 136 0.06 -24.96 -3.44
C GLY A 136 0.93 -24.15 -2.50
N GLY A 137 0.65 -24.24 -1.20
CA GLY A 137 1.40 -23.51 -0.19
C GLY A 137 0.61 -22.43 0.54
N PRO A 138 1.24 -21.69 1.45
CA PRO A 138 0.56 -20.69 2.26
C PRO A 138 0.06 -19.50 1.41
N ALA A 139 -0.85 -18.73 1.98
CA ALA A 139 -1.34 -17.50 1.37
C ALA A 139 -0.19 -16.58 0.95
N PRO A 140 -0.31 -15.91 -0.22
CA PRO A 140 0.70 -14.96 -0.66
C PRO A 140 0.94 -13.86 0.38
N ARG A 141 2.22 -13.60 0.66
CA ARG A 141 2.68 -12.62 1.62
C ARG A 141 4.06 -12.12 1.25
N GLY A 142 4.43 -10.95 1.74
CA GLY A 142 5.75 -10.39 1.53
C GLY A 142 6.04 -9.22 2.48
N SER A 143 7.22 -8.64 2.32
CA SER A 143 7.66 -7.47 3.06
C SER A 143 8.48 -6.54 2.19
N PHE A 144 8.46 -5.27 2.55
CA PHE A 144 9.31 -4.22 2.01
C PHE A 144 10.09 -3.60 3.16
N SER A 145 11.38 -3.48 3.00
CA SER A 145 12.26 -2.80 3.96
C SER A 145 13.02 -1.71 3.23
N GLY A 146 13.34 -0.65 3.94
CA GLY A 146 14.10 0.46 3.37
C GLY A 146 14.31 1.56 4.39
N THR A 147 14.79 2.70 3.91
CA THR A 147 15.15 3.85 4.74
C THR A 147 14.51 5.12 4.19
N VAL A 148 13.98 5.94 5.08
CA VAL A 148 13.59 7.32 4.80
C VAL A 148 14.74 8.23 5.20
N SER A 149 15.35 8.90 4.22
CA SER A 149 16.41 9.88 4.49
C SER A 149 15.82 11.17 5.07
N ASN A 150 16.60 11.84 5.92
CA ASN A 150 16.23 13.15 6.51
C ASN A 150 16.43 14.31 5.53
N GLU A 151 16.81 14.04 4.28
CA GLU A 151 16.92 15.05 3.26
C GLU A 151 15.53 15.43 2.76
N ALA A 152 15.14 16.68 2.99
CA ALA A 152 13.94 17.23 2.37
C ALA A 152 14.11 17.26 0.84
N PRO A 153 13.02 17.09 0.07
CA PRO A 153 13.10 17.29 -1.38
C PRO A 153 13.64 18.69 -1.69
N ASP A 154 14.60 18.78 -2.60
CA ASP A 154 15.07 20.06 -3.12
C ASP A 154 13.95 20.64 -3.99
N VAL A 155 13.17 21.54 -3.44
CA VAL A 155 12.07 22.19 -4.14
C VAL A 155 12.21 23.69 -4.08
N ARG A 156 11.87 24.37 -5.16
CA ARG A 156 11.78 25.83 -5.24
C ARG A 156 10.47 26.26 -5.86
N VAL A 157 10.05 27.46 -5.53
CA VAL A 157 8.94 28.10 -6.24
C VAL A 157 9.48 28.59 -7.59
N ALA A 158 8.78 28.26 -8.68
CA ALA A 158 9.11 28.75 -10.01
C ALA A 158 8.90 30.27 -10.09
N ASP A 159 9.38 30.88 -11.17
CA ASP A 159 9.32 32.33 -11.38
C ASP A 159 7.88 32.88 -11.47
N ASP A 160 6.90 32.02 -11.68
CA ASP A 160 5.47 32.35 -11.64
C ASP A 160 4.92 32.60 -10.23
N GLY A 161 5.73 32.33 -9.18
CA GLY A 161 5.37 32.51 -7.78
C GLY A 161 4.33 31.52 -7.25
N LYS A 162 3.95 30.48 -8.02
CA LYS A 162 2.86 29.54 -7.68
C LYS A 162 3.25 28.07 -7.84
N THR A 163 4.06 27.76 -8.83
CA THR A 163 4.42 26.37 -9.16
C THR A 163 5.62 25.93 -8.35
N ILE A 164 5.52 24.77 -7.70
CA ILE A 164 6.65 24.13 -7.01
C ILE A 164 7.36 23.23 -8.02
N VAL A 165 8.65 23.47 -8.23
CA VAL A 165 9.50 22.68 -9.12
C VAL A 165 10.64 22.04 -8.34
N ASN A 166 11.15 20.89 -8.81
CA ASN A 166 12.34 20.30 -8.24
C ASN A 166 13.52 21.23 -8.46
N GLY A 167 14.19 21.63 -7.37
CA GLY A 167 15.38 22.46 -7.42
C GLY A 167 16.60 21.58 -7.71
N THR A 168 17.26 21.80 -8.81
CA THR A 168 18.69 21.58 -8.94
C THR A 168 19.35 22.95 -8.69
N ARG A 169 20.20 23.05 -7.69
CA ARG A 169 21.14 24.18 -7.58
C ARG A 169 22.20 24.05 -8.65
#